data_d3d408e36e9444f5966eeb12da3e3669
#
_entry.id   d3d408e36e9444f5966eeb12da3e3669
#
_cell.length_a   1.000
_cell.length_b   1.000
_cell.length_c   1.000
_cell.angle_alpha   90.00
_cell.angle_beta   90.00
_cell.angle_gamma   90.00
#
_symmetry.space_group_name_H-M   'P 1'
#
loop_
_entity.id
_entity.type
_entity.pdbx_description
1 polymer ?
#
loop_
_entity_poly.entity_id
_entity_poly.type
_entity_poly.pdbx_seq_one_letter_code
_entity_poly.pdbx_strand_id
1 'polypeptide(L)'
;MYTEGIEIKEFLVGMMDVNKYKDLSKESLKTKVELTNNTLNISIENDDSYDALFIPINYLDNYIVTNNDKYVSYLKNINNYISIDLKEGKNNITIKYDTPYILTGTIISSITLGIYIFLNKSKKKQKRAKCSFYC
;
A
#
# COMPACT_ATOMS: atom_id res chain seq x y z
N MET A 1 29.90 -24.31 12.77
CA MET A 1 29.00 -23.15 12.90
C MET A 1 29.89 -21.94 12.68
N TYR A 2 29.94 -21.41 11.47
CA TYR A 2 30.78 -20.25 11.12
C TYR A 2 29.96 -18.99 11.36
N THR A 3 30.36 -18.19 12.34
CA THR A 3 29.88 -16.81 12.49
C THR A 3 30.72 -15.94 11.57
N GLU A 4 30.23 -15.67 10.36
CA GLU A 4 30.83 -14.62 9.54
C GLU A 4 30.55 -13.28 10.23
N GLY A 5 31.59 -12.65 10.74
CA GLY A 5 31.50 -11.29 11.29
C GLY A 5 31.21 -10.30 10.17
N ILE A 6 30.25 -9.39 10.40
CA ILE A 6 29.99 -8.29 9.47
C ILE A 6 31.15 -7.30 9.58
N GLU A 7 31.98 -7.23 8.53
CA GLU A 7 33.06 -6.25 8.43
C GLU A 7 32.47 -4.92 7.96
N ILE A 8 32.37 -3.94 8.87
CA ILE A 8 31.95 -2.57 8.52
C ILE A 8 33.17 -1.85 7.93
N LYS A 9 33.21 -1.72 6.61
CA LYS A 9 34.35 -1.11 5.88
C LYS A 9 34.37 0.42 5.99
N GLU A 10 33.24 1.05 6.22
CA GLU A 10 33.15 2.51 6.31
C GLU A 10 31.96 2.93 7.17
N PHE A 11 32.22 3.82 8.12
CA PHE A 11 31.18 4.41 8.97
C PHE A 11 31.23 5.93 8.83
N LEU A 12 30.29 6.49 8.08
CA LEU A 12 30.15 7.94 7.91
C LEU A 12 29.20 8.50 8.96
N VAL A 13 29.72 9.28 9.90
CA VAL A 13 28.91 10.08 10.83
C VAL A 13 28.70 11.45 10.22
N GLY A 14 27.48 11.70 9.72
CA GLY A 14 27.08 13.03 9.30
C GLY A 14 26.53 13.83 10.49
N MET A 15 27.09 15.00 10.76
CA MET A 15 26.48 15.96 11.68
C MET A 15 25.58 16.90 10.89
N MET A 16 24.32 17.01 11.27
CA MET A 16 23.36 17.93 10.68
C MET A 16 23.25 19.18 11.56
N ASP A 17 23.39 20.36 10.92
CA ASP A 17 23.15 21.62 11.60
C ASP A 17 21.64 21.76 11.87
N VAL A 18 21.26 21.70 13.16
CA VAL A 18 19.87 21.78 13.61
C VAL A 18 19.22 23.13 13.23
N ASN A 19 20.00 24.22 13.15
CA ASN A 19 19.46 25.53 12.78
C ASN A 19 19.10 25.55 11.30
N LYS A 20 19.96 25.02 10.45
CA LYS A 20 19.70 24.88 9.02
C LYS A 20 18.48 23.98 8.75
N TYR A 21 18.31 22.90 9.51
CA TYR A 21 17.13 22.07 9.44
C TYR A 21 15.85 22.81 9.86
N LYS A 22 15.90 23.61 10.93
CA LYS A 22 14.77 24.44 11.37
C LYS A 22 14.38 25.48 10.34
N ASP A 23 15.34 26.07 9.64
CA ASP A 23 15.07 27.05 8.61
C ASP A 23 14.42 26.40 7.39
N LEU A 24 14.91 25.25 6.94
CA LEU A 24 14.27 24.44 5.88
C LEU A 24 12.84 24.01 6.27
N SER A 25 12.59 23.70 7.53
CA SER A 25 11.25 23.30 7.99
C SER A 25 10.25 24.47 8.00
N LYS A 26 10.70 25.72 8.08
CA LYS A 26 9.86 26.93 8.00
C LYS A 26 9.39 27.22 6.57
N GLU A 27 10.18 26.82 5.58
CA GLU A 27 9.87 26.98 4.16
C GLU A 27 8.96 25.87 3.61
N SER A 28 8.62 24.86 4.46
CA SER A 28 7.76 23.77 4.02
C SER A 28 6.34 24.26 3.74
N LEU A 29 5.76 23.78 2.65
CA LEU A 29 4.36 24.04 2.31
C LEU A 29 3.41 23.54 3.41
N LYS A 30 2.37 24.31 3.69
CA LYS A 30 1.30 23.88 4.59
C LYS A 30 0.57 22.71 3.98
N THR A 31 0.78 21.52 4.54
CA THR A 31 0.22 20.28 4.05
C THR A 31 -0.77 19.75 5.08
N LYS A 32 -1.98 19.43 4.63
CA LYS A 32 -2.95 18.70 5.44
C LYS A 32 -2.88 17.23 5.07
N VAL A 33 -2.60 16.38 6.06
CA VAL A 33 -2.49 14.93 5.88
C VAL A 33 -3.54 14.24 6.73
N GLU A 34 -4.35 13.39 6.11
CA GLU A 34 -5.37 12.59 6.77
C GLU A 34 -5.23 11.12 6.38
N LEU A 35 -5.18 10.23 7.37
CA LEU A 35 -5.21 8.79 7.16
C LEU A 35 -6.60 8.28 7.53
N THR A 36 -7.33 7.76 6.55
CA THR A 36 -8.67 7.22 6.74
C THR A 36 -8.73 5.79 6.21
N ASN A 37 -9.00 4.83 7.08
CA ASN A 37 -8.97 3.41 6.75
C ASN A 37 -7.61 3.02 6.13
N ASN A 38 -7.60 2.65 4.86
CA ASN A 38 -6.39 2.25 4.13
C ASN A 38 -5.98 3.28 3.06
N THR A 39 -6.36 4.54 3.25
CA THR A 39 -6.17 5.62 2.29
C THR A 39 -5.50 6.80 2.94
N LEU A 40 -4.40 7.24 2.37
CA LEU A 40 -3.69 8.46 2.77
C LEU A 40 -4.14 9.61 1.85
N ASN A 41 -4.73 10.64 2.43
CA ASN A 41 -5.17 11.84 1.74
C ASN A 41 -4.26 13.00 2.11
N ILE A 42 -3.71 13.67 1.11
CA ILE A 42 -2.79 14.80 1.26
C ILE A 42 -3.34 15.96 0.45
N SER A 43 -3.60 17.08 1.12
CA SER A 43 -3.99 18.33 0.46
C SER A 43 -2.87 19.34 0.61
N ILE A 44 -2.39 19.86 -0.52
CA ILE A 44 -1.30 20.80 -0.59
C ILE A 44 -1.61 21.86 -1.66
N GLU A 45 -1.25 23.10 -1.40
CA GLU A 45 -1.30 24.18 -2.35
C GLU A 45 0.12 24.55 -2.76
N ASN A 46 0.41 24.41 -4.05
CA ASN A 46 1.72 24.65 -4.64
C ASN A 46 1.66 25.94 -5.50
N ASP A 47 2.51 26.87 -5.18
CA ASP A 47 2.68 28.15 -5.91
C ASP A 47 3.71 28.06 -7.06
N ASP A 48 3.89 26.86 -7.61
CA ASP A 48 4.89 26.50 -8.62
C ASP A 48 6.36 26.52 -8.11
N SER A 49 6.53 26.59 -6.80
CA SER A 49 7.88 26.59 -6.20
C SER A 49 8.47 25.17 -6.07
N TYR A 50 7.65 24.13 -6.21
CA TYR A 50 8.05 22.73 -6.02
C TYR A 50 7.54 21.84 -7.14
N ASP A 51 8.45 21.07 -7.71
CA ASP A 51 8.14 20.13 -8.80
C ASP A 51 7.56 18.80 -8.30
N ALA A 52 7.95 18.40 -7.09
CA ALA A 52 7.55 17.08 -6.58
C ALA A 52 7.31 17.07 -5.07
N LEU A 53 6.39 16.22 -4.65
CA LEU A 53 6.12 15.88 -3.26
C LEU A 53 6.82 14.56 -2.90
N PHE A 54 7.67 14.62 -1.89
CA PHE A 54 8.29 13.47 -1.27
C PHE A 54 7.41 12.94 -0.13
N ILE A 55 7.12 11.64 -0.16
CA ILE A 55 6.30 10.99 0.85
C ILE A 55 7.12 9.85 1.47
N PRO A 56 7.42 9.88 2.78
CA PRO A 56 8.29 8.92 3.45
C PRO A 56 7.56 7.59 3.76
N ILE A 57 6.92 7.02 2.76
CA ILE A 57 6.38 5.66 2.80
C ILE A 57 7.13 4.79 1.79
N ASN A 58 7.34 3.51 2.13
CA ASN A 58 8.05 2.59 1.27
C ASN A 58 7.35 2.44 -0.07
N TYR A 59 8.16 2.48 -1.14
CA TYR A 59 7.66 2.22 -2.49
C TYR A 59 7.17 0.77 -2.60
N LEU A 60 5.95 0.61 -3.09
CA LEU A 60 5.34 -0.67 -3.48
C LEU A 60 4.64 -0.48 -4.83
N ASP A 61 4.70 -1.49 -5.70
CA ASP A 61 4.12 -1.42 -7.05
C ASP A 61 2.58 -1.39 -7.07
N ASN A 62 1.94 -1.70 -5.93
CA ASN A 62 0.49 -1.84 -5.84
C ASN A 62 -0.22 -0.63 -5.21
N TYR A 63 0.41 0.54 -5.20
CA TYR A 63 -0.29 1.75 -4.82
C TYR A 63 -1.11 2.30 -6.00
N ILE A 64 -2.34 2.67 -5.70
CA ILE A 64 -3.17 3.49 -6.57
C ILE A 64 -3.02 4.92 -6.08
N VAL A 65 -2.45 5.77 -6.93
CA VAL A 65 -2.21 7.18 -6.62
C VAL A 65 -3.03 8.05 -7.55
N THR A 66 -3.78 8.98 -6.97
CA THR A 66 -4.54 9.97 -7.72
C THR A 66 -4.19 11.37 -7.24
N ASN A 67 -4.21 12.35 -8.14
CA ASN A 67 -4.13 13.77 -7.84
C ASN A 67 -5.32 14.47 -8.49
N ASN A 68 -6.16 15.15 -7.70
CA ASN A 68 -7.42 15.74 -8.13
C ASN A 68 -8.29 14.74 -8.93
N ASP A 69 -8.46 13.54 -8.36
CA ASP A 69 -9.23 12.40 -8.91
C ASP A 69 -8.71 11.83 -10.23
N LYS A 70 -7.53 12.23 -10.68
CA LYS A 70 -6.86 11.67 -11.87
C LYS A 70 -5.69 10.78 -11.46
N TYR A 71 -5.58 9.61 -12.08
CA TYR A 71 -4.46 8.72 -11.87
C TYR A 71 -3.15 9.42 -12.25
N VAL A 72 -2.16 9.32 -11.36
CA VAL A 72 -0.82 9.85 -11.57
C VAL A 72 0.22 8.76 -11.32
N SER A 73 1.30 8.81 -12.09
CA SER A 73 2.45 7.96 -11.83
C SER A 73 3.18 8.45 -10.58
N TYR A 74 3.78 7.53 -9.88
CA TYR A 74 4.67 7.82 -8.77
C TYR A 74 6.02 7.15 -8.99
N LEU A 75 7.07 7.80 -8.55
CA LEU A 75 8.42 7.36 -8.75
C LEU A 75 9.02 6.82 -7.46
N LYS A 76 9.91 5.87 -7.61
CA LYS A 76 10.77 5.38 -6.54
C LYS A 76 11.99 6.28 -6.43
N ASN A 77 12.19 6.90 -5.29
CA ASN A 77 13.41 7.66 -5.06
C ASN A 77 14.57 6.77 -4.56
N ILE A 78 15.74 7.39 -4.40
CA ILE A 78 16.98 6.71 -3.98
C ILE A 78 16.86 5.99 -2.62
N ASN A 79 15.99 6.46 -1.73
CA ASN A 79 15.75 5.88 -0.41
C ASN A 79 14.60 4.89 -0.37
N ASN A 80 14.11 4.43 -1.52
CA ASN A 80 12.95 3.54 -1.63
C ASN A 80 11.63 4.13 -1.13
N TYR A 81 11.48 5.45 -1.20
CA TYR A 81 10.24 6.14 -0.86
C TYR A 81 9.51 6.64 -2.12
N ILE A 82 8.27 7.07 -1.94
CA ILE A 82 7.43 7.57 -3.03
C ILE A 82 7.72 9.05 -3.29
N SER A 83 7.81 9.41 -4.58
CA SER A 83 7.81 10.78 -5.07
C SER A 83 6.69 10.95 -6.11
N ILE A 84 5.95 12.04 -6.02
CA ILE A 84 4.81 12.36 -6.89
C ILE A 84 5.00 13.77 -7.42
N ASP A 85 4.84 13.95 -8.74
CA ASP A 85 4.93 15.27 -9.37
C ASP A 85 3.77 16.16 -8.93
N LEU A 86 4.10 17.36 -8.50
CA LEU A 86 3.14 18.39 -8.15
C LEU A 86 2.79 19.24 -9.37
N LYS A 87 1.58 19.78 -9.35
CA LYS A 87 1.13 20.79 -10.30
C LYS A 87 0.97 22.12 -9.59
N GLU A 88 1.02 23.20 -10.34
CA GLU A 88 0.65 24.52 -9.84
C GLU A 88 -0.79 24.48 -9.28
N GLY A 89 -1.00 25.19 -8.18
CA GLY A 89 -2.28 25.31 -7.50
C GLY A 89 -2.57 24.16 -6.54
N LYS A 90 -3.84 23.85 -6.37
CA LYS A 90 -4.30 22.87 -5.38
C LYS A 90 -4.11 21.43 -5.87
N ASN A 91 -3.38 20.65 -5.07
CA ASN A 91 -3.18 19.23 -5.26
C ASN A 91 -3.86 18.46 -4.13
N ASN A 92 -4.83 17.61 -4.47
CA ASN A 92 -5.45 16.65 -3.56
C ASN A 92 -4.98 15.26 -3.94
N ILE A 93 -3.96 14.78 -3.25
CA ILE A 93 -3.33 13.49 -3.54
C ILE A 93 -3.96 12.43 -2.65
N THR A 94 -4.39 11.34 -3.27
CA THR A 94 -4.92 10.17 -2.58
C THR A 94 -4.06 8.96 -2.91
N ILE A 95 -3.55 8.29 -1.88
CA ILE A 95 -2.75 7.07 -2.01
C ILE A 95 -3.50 5.95 -1.32
N LYS A 96 -3.83 4.91 -2.07
CA LYS A 96 -4.50 3.71 -1.59
C LYS A 96 -3.66 2.48 -1.95
N TYR A 97 -3.49 1.57 -1.00
CA TYR A 97 -2.87 0.28 -1.30
C TYR A 97 -3.91 -0.68 -1.89
N ASP A 98 -3.63 -1.19 -3.08
CA ASP A 98 -4.43 -2.27 -3.68
C ASP A 98 -3.83 -3.62 -3.31
N THR A 99 -4.59 -4.41 -2.54
CA THR A 99 -4.13 -5.72 -2.12
C THR A 99 -4.29 -6.72 -3.26
N PRO A 100 -3.18 -7.18 -3.89
CA PRO A 100 -3.27 -8.08 -5.02
C PRO A 100 -3.92 -9.42 -4.62
N TYR A 101 -4.62 -10.04 -5.57
CA TYR A 101 -5.20 -11.38 -5.44
C TYR A 101 -6.29 -11.60 -4.39
N ILE A 102 -6.76 -10.58 -3.66
CA ILE A 102 -7.82 -10.75 -2.66
C ILE A 102 -9.11 -11.23 -3.31
N LEU A 103 -9.46 -10.67 -4.46
CA LEU A 103 -10.64 -11.09 -5.23
C LEU A 103 -10.51 -12.51 -5.74
N THR A 104 -9.35 -12.86 -6.31
CA THR A 104 -9.05 -14.21 -6.82
C THR A 104 -9.11 -15.24 -5.70
N GLY A 105 -8.51 -14.95 -4.54
CA GLY A 105 -8.56 -15.83 -3.37
C GLY A 105 -9.98 -16.05 -2.86
N THR A 106 -10.80 -15.01 -2.84
CA THR A 106 -12.20 -15.09 -2.42
C THR A 106 -13.03 -15.96 -3.36
N ILE A 107 -12.82 -15.85 -4.67
CA ILE A 107 -13.50 -16.67 -5.68
C ILE A 107 -13.14 -18.14 -5.50
N ILE A 108 -11.84 -18.47 -5.40
CA ILE A 108 -11.38 -19.85 -5.22
C ILE A 108 -11.96 -20.46 -3.94
N SER A 109 -11.91 -19.73 -2.83
CA SER A 109 -12.46 -20.16 -1.54
C SER A 109 -13.97 -20.42 -1.61
N SER A 110 -14.71 -19.57 -2.30
CA SER A 110 -16.16 -19.71 -2.46
C SER A 110 -16.53 -20.93 -3.29
N ILE A 111 -15.80 -21.20 -4.38
CA ILE A 111 -15.98 -22.40 -5.21
C ILE A 111 -15.71 -23.67 -4.41
N THR A 112 -14.60 -23.69 -3.68
CA THR A 112 -14.21 -24.85 -2.85
C THR A 112 -15.27 -25.16 -1.78
N LEU A 113 -15.78 -24.12 -1.10
CA LEU A 113 -16.84 -24.26 -0.13
C LEU A 113 -18.13 -24.80 -0.77
N GLY A 114 -18.50 -24.30 -1.95
CA GLY A 114 -19.66 -24.78 -2.70
C GLY A 114 -19.57 -26.27 -3.04
N ILE A 115 -18.42 -26.71 -3.56
CA ILE A 115 -18.15 -28.13 -3.87
C ILE A 115 -18.25 -28.98 -2.59
N TYR A 116 -17.66 -28.55 -1.49
CA TYR A 116 -17.71 -29.26 -0.22
C TYR A 116 -19.15 -29.45 0.27
N ILE A 117 -19.98 -28.42 0.24
CA ILE A 117 -21.38 -28.49 0.64
C ILE A 117 -22.16 -29.47 -0.26
N PHE A 118 -21.93 -29.40 -1.59
CA PHE A 118 -22.56 -30.26 -2.57
C PHE A 118 -22.24 -31.73 -2.33
N LEU A 119 -20.98 -32.09 -2.14
CA LEU A 119 -20.55 -33.45 -1.86
C LEU A 119 -21.14 -34.01 -0.54
N ASN A 120 -21.20 -33.17 0.49
CA ASN A 120 -21.80 -33.58 1.77
C ASN A 120 -23.32 -33.83 1.68
N LYS A 121 -24.04 -32.99 0.90
CA LYS A 121 -25.46 -33.24 0.64
C LYS A 121 -25.71 -34.51 -0.16
N SER A 122 -24.87 -34.80 -1.15
CA SER A 122 -24.94 -36.04 -1.95
C SER A 122 -24.74 -37.28 -1.08
N LYS A 123 -23.75 -37.28 -0.19
CA LYS A 123 -23.50 -38.41 0.75
C LYS A 123 -24.68 -38.66 1.71
N LYS A 124 -25.35 -37.59 2.17
CA LYS A 124 -26.54 -37.72 3.03
C LYS A 124 -27.75 -38.34 2.28
N LYS A 125 -27.96 -38.00 1.01
CA LYS A 125 -29.01 -38.59 0.17
C LYS A 125 -28.76 -40.07 -0.06
N GLN A 126 -27.53 -40.49 -0.33
CA GLN A 126 -27.16 -41.89 -0.58
C GLN A 126 -27.35 -42.78 0.66
N LYS A 127 -27.04 -42.23 1.87
CA LYS A 127 -27.28 -42.94 3.12
C LYS A 127 -28.78 -43.14 3.39
N ARG A 128 -29.64 -42.17 3.08
CA ARG A 128 -31.11 -42.30 3.23
C ARG A 128 -31.71 -43.31 2.26
N ALA A 129 -31.22 -43.35 1.01
CA ALA A 129 -31.68 -44.32 0.02
C ALA A 129 -31.33 -45.78 0.41
N LYS A 130 -30.15 -46.02 1.03
CA LYS A 130 -29.77 -47.35 1.51
C LYS A 130 -30.60 -47.83 2.72
N CYS A 131 -30.99 -46.94 3.64
CA CYS A 131 -31.85 -47.32 4.76
C CYS A 131 -33.28 -47.67 4.33
N SER A 132 -33.80 -47.11 3.23
CA SER A 132 -35.14 -47.41 2.72
C SER A 132 -35.24 -48.77 2.00
N PHE A 133 -34.13 -49.41 1.68
CA PHE A 133 -34.10 -50.68 0.93
C PHE A 133 -33.97 -51.90 1.86
N TYR A 134 -33.81 -51.72 3.18
CA TYR A 134 -33.66 -52.76 4.19
C TYR A 134 -34.81 -52.81 5.24
N CYS A 135 -35.89 -52.10 5.00
CA CYS A 135 -37.15 -52.24 5.79
C CYS A 135 -38.20 -52.98 5.02
#